data_14ecb59150de0b883e33ec18190ce747
#
_entry.id   14ecb59150de0b883e33ec18190ce747
#
_cell.length_a   1.000
_cell.length_b   1.000
_cell.length_c   1.000
_cell.angle_alpha   90.00
_cell.angle_beta   90.00
_cell.angle_gamma   90.00
#
_symmetry.space_group_name_H-M   'P 1'
#
loop_
_entity.id
_entity.type
_entity.pdbx_description
1 polymer ?
#
loop_
_entity_poly.entity_id
_entity_poly.type
_entity_poly.pdbx_seq_one_letter_code
_entity_poly.pdbx_strand_id
1 'polypeptide(L)'
;MEASDPYRSLGVRRRINAAGALTRLGGAVMAPEVVAAMAAASRASVDIGELQDAASDRIAAVTGAEAGLVTTGAAAALTLAAAAAIARWDIAKMAALPHADGFPHDILIPRTHRTGYAHALAASGARLVDIGHNDRGTGAGVRGLE
;
A
#
# COMPACT_ATOMS: atom_id res chain seq x y z
N MET A 1 -28.04 13.25 23.31
CA MET A 1 -27.68 14.23 22.28
C MET A 1 -27.08 13.43 21.11
N GLU A 2 -27.89 13.17 20.08
CA GLU A 2 -27.47 12.44 18.90
C GLU A 2 -26.35 13.25 18.23
N ALA A 3 -25.17 12.65 18.08
CA ALA A 3 -24.07 13.32 17.39
C ALA A 3 -24.55 13.70 15.98
N SER A 4 -24.51 14.99 15.63
CA SER A 4 -24.97 15.47 14.33
C SER A 4 -24.16 14.73 13.24
N ASP A 5 -24.86 14.14 12.28
CA ASP A 5 -24.23 13.48 11.15
C ASP A 5 -23.35 14.49 10.37
N PRO A 6 -22.02 14.33 10.39
CA PRO A 6 -21.12 15.30 9.76
C PRO A 6 -21.32 15.41 8.25
N TYR A 7 -21.83 14.37 7.60
CA TYR A 7 -22.09 14.37 6.16
C TYR A 7 -23.33 15.16 5.77
N ARG A 8 -24.32 15.20 6.68
CA ARG A 8 -25.59 15.91 6.46
C ARG A 8 -25.37 17.42 6.31
N SER A 9 -24.48 17.99 7.12
CA SER A 9 -24.12 19.41 7.04
C SER A 9 -23.44 19.78 5.72
N LEU A 10 -22.80 18.82 5.05
CA LEU A 10 -22.14 18.95 3.76
C LEU A 10 -23.07 18.60 2.57
N GLY A 11 -24.33 18.28 2.81
CA GLY A 11 -25.26 17.86 1.77
C GLY A 11 -24.94 16.46 1.17
N VAL A 12 -24.07 15.69 1.80
CA VAL A 12 -23.66 14.35 1.35
C VAL A 12 -24.59 13.29 1.91
N ARG A 13 -25.15 12.46 1.05
CA ARG A 13 -26.01 11.33 1.46
C ARG A 13 -25.17 10.13 1.88
N ARG A 14 -25.46 9.58 3.05
CA ARG A 14 -24.91 8.30 3.49
C ARG A 14 -25.34 7.18 2.56
N ARG A 15 -24.45 6.21 2.38
CA ARG A 15 -24.70 5.01 1.56
C ARG A 15 -24.61 3.77 2.43
N ILE A 16 -25.41 2.77 2.12
CA ILE A 16 -25.24 1.41 2.65
C ILE A 16 -24.18 0.75 1.79
N ASN A 17 -23.02 0.45 2.38
CA ASN A 17 -21.93 -0.20 1.67
C ASN A 17 -22.08 -1.72 1.78
N ALA A 18 -22.56 -2.36 0.72
CA ALA A 18 -22.63 -3.82 0.60
C ALA A 18 -21.48 -4.41 -0.25
N ALA A 19 -20.49 -3.57 -0.65
CA ALA A 19 -19.38 -3.98 -1.51
C ALA A 19 -18.08 -4.28 -0.74
N GLY A 20 -18.12 -4.28 0.60
CA GLY A 20 -16.93 -4.48 1.45
C GLY A 20 -15.99 -3.28 1.45
N ALA A 21 -14.68 -3.52 1.53
CA ALA A 21 -13.65 -2.49 1.64
C ALA A 21 -13.40 -1.76 0.30
N LEU A 22 -14.37 -0.99 -0.16
CA LEU A 22 -14.29 -0.23 -1.41
C LEU A 22 -13.86 1.22 -1.13
N THR A 23 -12.68 1.61 -1.61
CA THR A 23 -12.06 2.92 -1.35
C THR A 23 -12.96 4.11 -1.69
N ARG A 24 -13.67 4.09 -2.82
CA ARG A 24 -14.59 5.18 -3.22
C ARG A 24 -15.80 5.33 -2.30
N LEU A 25 -16.05 4.36 -1.40
CA LEU A 25 -17.08 4.43 -0.36
C LEU A 25 -16.48 4.61 1.04
N GLY A 26 -15.21 5.01 1.12
CA GLY A 26 -14.51 5.22 2.39
C GLY A 26 -13.88 3.95 2.99
N GLY A 27 -13.90 2.83 2.27
CA GLY A 27 -13.39 1.55 2.78
C GLY A 27 -14.39 0.85 3.70
N ALA A 28 -13.89 0.12 4.69
CA ALA A 28 -14.70 -0.50 5.72
C ALA A 28 -14.97 0.48 6.87
N VAL A 29 -16.11 0.30 7.55
CA VAL A 29 -16.37 1.01 8.79
C VAL A 29 -15.38 0.53 9.84
N MET A 30 -14.70 1.48 10.50
CA MET A 30 -13.73 1.16 11.55
C MET A 30 -14.42 0.67 12.81
N ALA A 31 -13.78 -0.30 13.46
CA ALA A 31 -14.22 -0.77 14.78
C ALA A 31 -14.13 0.35 15.83
N PRO A 32 -15.06 0.42 16.79
CA PRO A 32 -15.08 1.50 17.77
C PRO A 32 -13.77 1.68 18.55
N GLU A 33 -13.09 0.59 18.88
CA GLU A 33 -11.79 0.59 19.56
C GLU A 33 -10.68 1.21 18.70
N VAL A 34 -10.70 1.04 17.39
CA VAL A 34 -9.76 1.68 16.48
C VAL A 34 -9.99 3.18 16.45
N VAL A 35 -11.24 3.62 16.35
CA VAL A 35 -11.61 5.04 16.39
C VAL A 35 -11.19 5.67 17.72
N ALA A 36 -11.40 4.98 18.84
CA ALA A 36 -10.99 5.45 20.17
C ALA A 36 -9.47 5.60 20.28
N ALA A 37 -8.71 4.63 19.75
CA ALA A 37 -7.25 4.69 19.73
C ALA A 37 -6.74 5.87 18.87
N MET A 38 -7.32 6.10 17.69
CA MET A 38 -6.99 7.25 16.83
C MET A 38 -7.28 8.58 17.54
N ALA A 39 -8.44 8.69 18.21
CA ALA A 39 -8.81 9.88 18.96
C ALA A 39 -7.89 10.13 20.17
N ALA A 40 -7.39 9.09 20.83
CA ALA A 40 -6.40 9.21 21.90
C ALA A 40 -5.04 9.64 21.34
N ALA A 41 -4.57 8.99 20.29
CA ALA A 41 -3.29 9.28 19.64
C ALA A 41 -3.22 10.72 19.11
N SER A 42 -4.32 11.27 18.60
CA SER A 42 -4.37 12.65 18.06
C SER A 42 -4.08 13.74 19.10
N ARG A 43 -4.01 13.40 20.39
CA ARG A 43 -3.77 14.33 21.49
C ARG A 43 -2.33 14.31 22.01
N ALA A 44 -1.48 13.48 21.42
CA ALA A 44 -0.09 13.33 21.83
C ALA A 44 0.84 13.43 20.61
N SER A 45 2.03 13.95 20.85
CA SER A 45 3.13 13.92 19.87
C SER A 45 4.09 12.81 20.28
N VAL A 46 4.55 12.02 19.30
CA VAL A 46 5.50 10.93 19.50
C VAL A 46 6.54 10.98 18.39
N ASP A 47 7.67 10.35 18.59
CA ASP A 47 8.63 10.10 17.51
C ASP A 47 8.04 9.07 16.55
N ILE A 48 7.97 9.42 15.27
CA ILE A 48 7.38 8.55 14.23
C ILE A 48 8.26 7.34 13.95
N GLY A 49 9.59 7.45 14.09
CA GLY A 49 10.50 6.32 13.96
C GLY A 49 10.22 5.26 15.04
N GLU A 50 10.18 5.68 16.32
CA GLU A 50 9.84 4.79 17.43
C GLU A 50 8.45 4.14 17.27
N LEU A 51 7.48 4.91 16.76
CA LEU A 51 6.13 4.38 16.50
C LEU A 51 6.13 3.33 15.38
N GLN A 52 6.88 3.56 14.30
CA GLN A 52 7.03 2.60 13.21
C GLN A 52 7.73 1.33 13.67
N ASP A 53 8.78 1.44 14.49
CA ASP A 53 9.48 0.28 15.05
C ASP A 53 8.55 -0.57 15.93
N ALA A 54 7.79 0.06 16.82
CA ALA A 54 6.80 -0.62 17.65
C ALA A 54 5.68 -1.28 16.81
N ALA A 55 5.25 -0.65 15.73
CA ALA A 55 4.28 -1.22 14.80
C ALA A 55 4.87 -2.39 14.01
N SER A 56 6.13 -2.29 13.58
CA SER A 56 6.89 -3.35 12.92
C SER A 56 6.93 -4.62 13.77
N ASP A 57 7.31 -4.49 15.04
CA ASP A 57 7.37 -5.60 15.98
C ASP A 57 6.00 -6.30 16.15
N ARG A 58 4.94 -5.52 16.21
CA ARG A 58 3.58 -6.05 16.31
C ARG A 58 3.16 -6.80 15.05
N ILE A 59 3.46 -6.27 13.87
CA ILE A 59 3.17 -6.91 12.59
C ILE A 59 3.97 -8.20 12.47
N ALA A 60 5.26 -8.17 12.77
CA ALA A 60 6.14 -9.34 12.76
C ALA A 60 5.61 -10.46 13.66
N ALA A 61 5.23 -10.13 14.89
CA ALA A 61 4.70 -11.08 15.86
C ALA A 61 3.40 -11.78 15.39
N VAL A 62 2.54 -11.07 14.66
CA VAL A 62 1.25 -11.61 14.20
C VAL A 62 1.39 -12.37 12.88
N THR A 63 2.28 -11.92 12.00
CA THR A 63 2.40 -12.46 10.63
C THR A 63 3.50 -13.51 10.48
N GLY A 64 4.47 -13.55 11.40
CA GLY A 64 5.69 -14.34 11.27
C GLY A 64 6.71 -13.75 10.28
N ALA A 65 6.52 -12.53 9.81
CA ALA A 65 7.48 -11.81 8.98
C ALA A 65 8.65 -11.29 9.83
N GLU A 66 9.79 -10.97 9.20
CA GLU A 66 10.94 -10.39 9.89
C GLU A 66 10.66 -8.95 10.39
N ALA A 67 9.86 -8.20 9.64
CA ALA A 67 9.52 -6.82 9.94
C ALA A 67 8.20 -6.42 9.28
N GLY A 68 7.66 -5.27 9.66
CA GLY A 68 6.49 -4.66 9.05
C GLY A 68 6.65 -3.16 8.88
N LEU A 69 5.91 -2.57 7.95
CA LEU A 69 5.88 -1.12 7.75
C LEU A 69 4.44 -0.67 7.59
N VAL A 70 4.04 0.31 8.39
CA VAL A 70 2.74 0.96 8.25
C VAL A 70 2.85 2.09 7.22
N THR A 71 1.93 2.11 6.27
CA THR A 71 1.91 3.10 5.18
C THR A 71 0.54 3.76 5.05
N THR A 72 0.45 4.82 4.27
CA THR A 72 -0.79 5.54 3.98
C THR A 72 -1.72 4.81 2.99
N GLY A 73 -1.64 3.50 2.94
CA GLY A 73 -2.48 2.63 2.13
C GLY A 73 -1.70 1.75 1.16
N ALA A 74 -2.39 0.82 0.50
CA ALA A 74 -1.79 -0.20 -0.36
C ALA A 74 -0.96 0.37 -1.53
N ALA A 75 -1.36 1.49 -2.11
CA ALA A 75 -0.59 2.13 -3.18
C ALA A 75 0.78 2.61 -2.68
N ALA A 76 0.83 3.27 -1.51
CA ALA A 76 2.08 3.69 -0.89
C ALA A 76 2.96 2.49 -0.53
N ALA A 77 2.37 1.40 -0.01
CA ALA A 77 3.10 0.17 0.28
C ALA A 77 3.75 -0.43 -0.98
N LEU A 78 3.02 -0.49 -2.09
CA LEU A 78 3.55 -0.98 -3.37
C LEU A 78 4.67 -0.10 -3.91
N THR A 79 4.52 1.23 -3.85
CA THR A 79 5.57 2.17 -4.26
C THR A 79 6.84 1.97 -3.44
N LEU A 80 6.72 1.88 -2.11
CA LEU A 80 7.87 1.68 -1.23
C LEU A 80 8.50 0.30 -1.39
N ALA A 81 7.71 -0.75 -1.56
CA ALA A 81 8.23 -2.09 -1.83
C ALA A 81 9.02 -2.15 -3.14
N ALA A 82 8.52 -1.52 -4.20
CA ALA A 82 9.22 -1.41 -5.48
C ALA A 82 10.50 -0.59 -5.35
N ALA A 83 10.45 0.56 -4.68
CA ALA A 83 11.61 1.40 -4.41
C ALA A 83 12.70 0.64 -3.63
N ALA A 84 12.31 -0.10 -2.58
CA ALA A 84 13.21 -0.91 -1.79
C ALA A 84 13.86 -2.04 -2.61
N ALA A 85 13.09 -2.71 -3.48
CA ALA A 85 13.61 -3.74 -4.37
C ALA A 85 14.64 -3.20 -5.37
N ILE A 86 14.44 -1.98 -5.88
CA ILE A 86 15.32 -1.32 -6.84
C ILE A 86 16.58 -0.80 -6.15
N ALA A 87 16.42 -0.01 -5.12
CA ALA A 87 17.52 0.69 -4.46
C ALA A 87 18.27 -0.20 -3.46
N ARG A 88 17.57 -1.17 -2.84
CA ARG A 88 18.10 -1.97 -1.72
C ARG A 88 18.66 -1.04 -0.63
N TRP A 89 19.89 -1.25 -0.18
CA TRP A 89 20.55 -0.43 0.84
C TRP A 89 21.54 0.59 0.25
N ASP A 90 21.40 0.92 -1.03
CA ASP A 90 22.25 1.88 -1.72
C ASP A 90 21.64 3.28 -1.62
N ILE A 91 22.24 4.13 -0.80
CA ILE A 91 21.78 5.49 -0.53
C ILE A 91 21.76 6.35 -1.80
N ALA A 92 22.73 6.16 -2.70
CA ALA A 92 22.78 6.91 -3.95
C ALA A 92 21.62 6.57 -4.86
N LYS A 93 21.24 5.27 -4.94
CA LYS A 93 20.06 4.83 -5.66
C LYS A 93 18.78 5.32 -5.02
N MET A 94 18.69 5.27 -3.69
CA MET A 94 17.52 5.81 -2.97
C MET A 94 17.32 7.30 -3.29
N ALA A 95 18.39 8.08 -3.31
CA ALA A 95 18.33 9.51 -3.63
C ALA A 95 18.00 9.78 -5.11
N ALA A 96 18.37 8.86 -6.02
CA ALA A 96 18.10 9.00 -7.45
C ALA A 96 16.64 8.69 -7.82
N LEU A 97 15.95 7.84 -7.05
CA LEU A 97 14.56 7.49 -7.34
C LEU A 97 13.65 8.72 -7.40
N PRO A 98 12.68 8.76 -8.33
CA PRO A 98 12.28 7.72 -9.28
C PRO A 98 13.12 7.64 -10.58
N HIS A 99 14.20 8.39 -10.70
CA HIS A 99 15.06 8.41 -11.90
C HIS A 99 16.05 7.24 -11.85
N ALA A 100 15.66 6.09 -12.38
CA ALA A 100 16.38 4.83 -12.25
C ALA A 100 17.17 4.39 -13.50
N ASP A 101 17.34 5.25 -14.51
CA ASP A 101 17.91 4.91 -15.80
C ASP A 101 19.37 4.37 -15.73
N GLY A 102 20.08 4.64 -14.64
CA GLY A 102 21.47 4.22 -14.43
C GLY A 102 21.65 2.83 -13.79
N PHE A 103 20.58 2.12 -13.41
CA PHE A 103 20.65 0.83 -12.71
C PHE A 103 19.42 -0.05 -12.96
N PRO A 104 19.49 -1.37 -12.69
CA PRO A 104 18.37 -2.28 -12.92
C PRO A 104 17.13 -1.85 -12.12
N HIS A 105 16.02 -1.66 -12.83
CA HIS A 105 14.75 -1.22 -12.26
C HIS A 105 13.53 -1.94 -12.87
N ASP A 106 13.75 -3.09 -13.49
CA ASP A 106 12.67 -3.91 -14.05
C ASP A 106 11.93 -4.67 -12.94
N ILE A 107 10.62 -4.60 -12.98
CA ILE A 107 9.73 -5.41 -12.16
C ILE A 107 8.87 -6.26 -13.09
N LEU A 108 9.02 -7.59 -12.96
CA LEU A 108 8.21 -8.54 -13.71
C LEU A 108 6.81 -8.60 -13.10
N ILE A 109 5.79 -8.43 -13.93
CA ILE A 109 4.41 -8.51 -13.49
C ILE A 109 3.61 -9.45 -14.39
N PRO A 110 2.90 -10.44 -13.83
CA PRO A 110 1.99 -11.24 -14.62
C PRO A 110 0.92 -10.33 -15.26
N ARG A 111 0.69 -10.49 -16.56
CA ARG A 111 -0.25 -9.63 -17.28
C ARG A 111 -1.65 -9.63 -16.66
N THR A 112 -2.07 -10.75 -16.09
CA THR A 112 -3.34 -10.88 -15.36
C THR A 112 -3.40 -10.09 -14.04
N HIS A 113 -2.25 -9.72 -13.47
CA HIS A 113 -2.14 -8.90 -12.27
C HIS A 113 -1.98 -7.40 -12.56
N ARG A 114 -1.95 -7.00 -13.83
CA ARG A 114 -1.83 -5.61 -14.20
C ARG A 114 -3.16 -4.88 -14.00
N THR A 115 -3.29 -4.30 -12.83
CA THR A 115 -4.45 -3.52 -12.39
C THR A 115 -4.09 -2.04 -12.30
N GLY A 116 -5.02 -1.19 -11.88
CA GLY A 116 -4.75 0.22 -11.58
C GLY A 116 -3.63 0.44 -10.55
N TYR A 117 -3.35 -0.54 -9.70
CA TYR A 117 -2.23 -0.50 -8.75
C TYR A 117 -0.84 -0.62 -9.41
N ALA A 118 -0.76 -1.03 -10.66
CA ALA A 118 0.50 -1.03 -11.40
C ALA A 118 1.14 0.37 -11.49
N HIS A 119 0.32 1.41 -11.49
CA HIS A 119 0.81 2.80 -11.43
C HIS A 119 1.59 3.10 -10.14
N ALA A 120 1.23 2.48 -9.03
CA ALA A 120 1.95 2.64 -7.78
C ALA A 120 3.36 2.04 -7.84
N LEU A 121 3.53 0.89 -8.51
CA LEU A 121 4.85 0.32 -8.77
C LEU A 121 5.67 1.23 -9.68
N ALA A 122 5.09 1.71 -10.77
CA ALA A 122 5.77 2.61 -11.71
C ALA A 122 6.17 3.95 -11.07
N ALA A 123 5.42 4.44 -10.08
CA ALA A 123 5.73 5.68 -9.37
C ALA A 123 7.07 5.65 -8.61
N SER A 124 7.61 4.46 -8.30
CA SER A 124 8.94 4.29 -7.72
C SER A 124 10.09 4.46 -8.73
N GLY A 125 9.80 4.61 -10.01
CA GLY A 125 10.78 4.54 -11.10
C GLY A 125 10.91 3.15 -11.75
N ALA A 126 10.10 2.18 -11.31
CA ALA A 126 10.11 0.84 -11.88
C ALA A 126 9.62 0.81 -13.33
N ARG A 127 10.35 0.10 -14.19
CA ARG A 127 9.87 -0.32 -15.50
C ARG A 127 9.13 -1.65 -15.34
N LEU A 128 7.83 -1.67 -15.66
CA LEU A 128 7.03 -2.88 -15.56
C LEU A 128 7.16 -3.72 -16.83
N VAL A 129 7.62 -4.95 -16.67
CA VAL A 129 7.75 -5.94 -17.74
C VAL A 129 6.67 -6.98 -17.59
N ASP A 130 5.76 -7.04 -18.56
CA ASP A 130 4.66 -8.00 -18.56
C ASP A 130 5.17 -9.40 -18.88
N ILE A 131 4.78 -10.38 -18.08
CA ILE A 131 5.07 -11.80 -18.31
C ILE A 131 3.79 -12.62 -18.40
N GLY A 132 3.85 -13.75 -19.12
CA GLY A 132 2.74 -14.67 -19.31
C GLY A 132 1.73 -14.21 -20.38
N HIS A 133 0.72 -15.06 -20.61
CA HIS A 133 -0.34 -14.83 -21.57
C HIS A 133 -1.64 -14.37 -20.92
N ASN A 134 -2.45 -13.60 -21.67
CA ASN A 134 -3.74 -13.12 -21.21
C ASN A 134 -4.85 -14.20 -21.23
N ASP A 135 -4.54 -15.38 -21.76
CA ASP A 135 -5.51 -16.43 -21.95
C ASP A 135 -5.85 -17.13 -20.62
N ARG A 136 -6.95 -16.66 -20.04
CA ARG A 136 -7.75 -17.36 -19.03
C ARG A 136 -6.97 -18.06 -17.90
N GLY A 137 -6.25 -17.27 -17.11
CA GLY A 137 -5.94 -17.68 -15.75
C GLY A 137 -4.82 -18.71 -15.58
N THR A 138 -3.99 -18.92 -16.57
CA THR A 138 -2.72 -19.60 -16.36
C THR A 138 -1.69 -18.58 -15.91
N GLY A 139 -1.38 -18.62 -14.61
CA GLY A 139 -0.30 -17.81 -14.05
C GLY A 139 1.00 -17.98 -14.83
N ALA A 140 1.91 -17.00 -14.71
CA ALA A 140 3.24 -17.09 -15.26
C ALA A 140 3.97 -18.31 -14.69
N GLY A 141 3.92 -19.43 -15.40
CA GLY A 141 4.80 -20.55 -15.12
C GLY A 141 6.21 -20.25 -15.63
N VAL A 142 7.17 -21.07 -15.24
CA VAL A 142 8.60 -20.94 -15.63
C VAL A 142 8.79 -20.76 -17.14
N ARG A 143 7.87 -21.27 -17.97
CA ARG A 143 7.84 -21.12 -19.43
C ARG A 143 7.49 -19.71 -19.94
N GLY A 144 7.08 -18.80 -19.11
CA GLY A 144 6.78 -17.42 -19.48
C GLY A 144 7.94 -16.44 -19.25
N LEU A 145 9.11 -16.97 -18.87
CA LEU A 145 10.32 -16.20 -18.60
C LEU A 145 11.42 -16.39 -19.67
N GLU A 146 11.15 -17.21 -20.74
CA GLU A 146 12.03 -17.41 -21.88
C GLU A 146 11.83 -16.35 -22.96
#